data_bd0cf1929bad47be49631062285d49ae
#
_entry.id   bd0cf1929bad47be49631062285d49ae
#
_cell.length_a   1.000
_cell.length_b   1.000
_cell.length_c   1.000
_cell.angle_alpha   90.00
_cell.angle_beta   90.00
_cell.angle_gamma   90.00
#
_symmetry.space_group_name_H-M   'P 1'
#
loop_
_entity.id
_entity.type
_entity.pdbx_description
1 polymer ?
#
loop_
_entity_poly.entity_id
_entity_poly.type
_entity_poly.pdbx_seq_one_letter_code
_entity_poly.pdbx_strand_id
1 'polypeptide(L)'
;MVQRQMQKAAMRFFRDERSMRRWAALIGWGAVALVVFATLSPIGARPHLAHMGPQLERFIAYLVAAAALATAYPARKGTILLCIVAGAAGLEIAQHFEASRHARALDALVKIMGGVSGLAVVSLCERLWSKRATLAVARRPN
;
A
#
# COMPACT_ATOMS: atom_id res chain seq x y z
N MET A 1 -30.25 -29.96 -2.72
CA MET A 1 -30.19 -28.72 -3.50
C MET A 1 -29.44 -27.60 -2.78
N VAL A 2 -29.65 -27.39 -1.50
CA VAL A 2 -29.01 -26.36 -0.64
C VAL A 2 -27.49 -26.47 -0.61
N GLN A 3 -26.93 -27.68 -0.49
CA GLN A 3 -25.49 -27.90 -0.38
C GLN A 3 -24.70 -27.46 -1.64
N ARG A 4 -25.27 -27.65 -2.83
CA ARG A 4 -24.69 -27.16 -4.10
C ARG A 4 -24.68 -25.62 -4.19
N GLN A 5 -25.70 -24.95 -3.64
CA GLN A 5 -25.75 -23.49 -3.62
C GLN A 5 -24.73 -22.91 -2.65
N MET A 6 -24.57 -23.50 -1.47
CA MET A 6 -23.53 -23.10 -0.51
C MET A 6 -22.12 -23.27 -1.09
N GLN A 7 -21.87 -24.37 -1.80
CA GLN A 7 -20.57 -24.63 -2.42
C GLN A 7 -20.25 -23.64 -3.56
N LYS A 8 -21.26 -23.26 -4.37
CA LYS A 8 -21.12 -22.23 -5.41
C LYS A 8 -20.87 -20.84 -4.79
N ALA A 9 -21.55 -20.48 -3.71
CA ALA A 9 -21.36 -19.22 -3.01
C ALA A 9 -19.93 -19.13 -2.40
N ALA A 10 -19.46 -20.20 -1.76
CA ALA A 10 -18.10 -20.27 -1.24
C ALA A 10 -17.05 -20.12 -2.35
N MET A 11 -17.20 -20.84 -3.47
CA MET A 11 -16.27 -20.72 -4.60
C MET A 11 -16.26 -19.33 -5.23
N ARG A 12 -17.39 -18.62 -5.30
CA ARG A 12 -17.45 -17.22 -5.75
C ARG A 12 -16.69 -16.31 -4.80
N PHE A 13 -16.93 -16.43 -3.50
CA PHE A 13 -16.27 -15.65 -2.46
C PHE A 13 -14.73 -15.81 -2.54
N PHE A 14 -14.21 -17.04 -2.59
CA PHE A 14 -12.77 -17.28 -2.74
C PHE A 14 -12.19 -16.78 -4.06
N ARG A 15 -12.97 -16.78 -5.13
CA ARG A 15 -12.55 -16.24 -6.43
C ARG A 15 -12.42 -14.73 -6.37
N ASP A 16 -13.39 -14.05 -5.79
CA ASP A 16 -13.40 -12.60 -5.65
C ASP A 16 -12.26 -12.11 -4.76
N GLU A 17 -11.98 -12.80 -3.66
CA GLU A 17 -10.86 -12.48 -2.78
C GLU A 17 -9.49 -12.63 -3.48
N ARG A 18 -9.31 -13.70 -4.24
CA ARG A 18 -8.08 -13.91 -5.03
C ARG A 18 -7.92 -12.86 -6.12
N SER A 19 -9.00 -12.51 -6.79
CA SER A 19 -9.01 -11.46 -7.82
C SER A 19 -8.62 -10.11 -7.20
N MET A 20 -9.24 -9.73 -6.10
CA MET A 20 -8.94 -8.49 -5.38
C MET A 20 -7.47 -8.40 -4.96
N ARG A 21 -6.91 -9.49 -4.40
CA ARG A 21 -5.49 -9.52 -4.01
C ARG A 21 -4.55 -9.41 -5.20
N ARG A 22 -4.89 -9.98 -6.36
CA ARG A 22 -4.11 -9.84 -7.60
C ARG A 22 -4.11 -8.40 -8.10
N TRP A 23 -5.27 -7.75 -8.15
CA TRP A 23 -5.36 -6.34 -8.53
C TRP A 23 -4.62 -5.45 -7.55
N ALA A 24 -4.77 -5.69 -6.25
CA ALA A 24 -4.02 -4.97 -5.23
C ALA A 24 -2.50 -5.16 -5.39
N ALA A 25 -2.03 -6.37 -5.72
CA ALA A 25 -0.61 -6.63 -6.00
C ALA A 25 -0.13 -5.85 -7.24
N LEU A 26 -0.90 -5.84 -8.33
CA LEU A 26 -0.55 -5.10 -9.55
C LEU A 26 -0.47 -3.59 -9.27
N ILE A 27 -1.45 -3.04 -8.56
CA ILE A 27 -1.47 -1.62 -8.17
C ILE A 27 -0.27 -1.31 -7.27
N GLY A 28 -0.02 -2.14 -6.27
CA GLY A 28 1.07 -1.95 -5.30
C GLY A 28 2.45 -1.98 -5.98
N TRP A 29 2.72 -2.98 -6.80
CA TRP A 29 3.99 -3.08 -7.52
C TRP A 29 4.12 -2.02 -8.62
N GLY A 30 3.03 -1.64 -9.28
CA GLY A 30 3.00 -0.52 -10.22
C GLY A 30 3.34 0.81 -9.53
N ALA A 31 2.79 1.06 -8.34
CA ALA A 31 3.13 2.23 -7.54
C ALA A 31 4.60 2.23 -7.09
N VAL A 32 5.13 1.08 -6.67
CA VAL A 32 6.58 0.94 -6.34
C VAL A 32 7.44 1.26 -7.57
N ALA A 33 7.12 0.69 -8.72
CA ALA A 33 7.86 0.94 -9.96
C ALA A 33 7.82 2.43 -10.34
N LEU A 34 6.66 3.07 -10.21
CA LEU A 34 6.50 4.50 -10.45
C LEU A 34 7.35 5.35 -9.49
N VAL A 35 7.35 5.01 -8.20
CA VAL A 35 8.18 5.70 -7.18
C VAL A 35 9.67 5.57 -7.52
N VAL A 36 10.13 4.36 -7.85
CA VAL A 36 11.53 4.12 -8.25
C VAL A 36 11.87 4.92 -9.51
N PHE A 37 11.03 4.84 -10.54
CA PHE A 37 11.20 5.62 -11.77
C PHE A 37 11.27 7.12 -11.50
N ALA A 38 10.29 7.68 -10.78
CA ALA A 38 10.26 9.11 -10.46
C ALA A 38 11.47 9.57 -9.61
N THR A 39 12.02 8.68 -8.78
CA THR A 39 13.19 8.99 -7.95
C THR A 39 14.49 8.98 -8.76
N LEU A 40 14.63 8.04 -9.69
CA LEU A 40 15.85 7.89 -10.51
C LEU A 40 15.84 8.78 -11.76
N SER A 41 14.67 9.25 -12.20
CA SER A 41 14.54 10.08 -13.40
C SER A 41 15.12 11.49 -13.20
N PRO A 42 15.73 12.09 -14.25
CA PRO A 42 16.12 13.49 -14.26
C PRO A 42 14.95 14.43 -13.97
N ILE A 43 15.23 15.62 -13.43
CA ILE A 43 14.20 16.58 -12.97
C ILE A 43 13.16 16.88 -14.04
N GLY A 44 13.56 16.99 -15.32
CA GLY A 44 12.66 17.30 -16.45
C GLY A 44 11.76 16.14 -16.92
N ALA A 45 12.02 14.90 -16.50
CA ALA A 45 11.23 13.72 -16.89
C ALA A 45 10.31 13.20 -15.79
N ARG A 46 10.21 13.91 -14.66
CA ARG A 46 9.37 13.49 -13.53
C ARG A 46 7.90 13.79 -13.79
N PRO A 47 7.00 12.81 -13.62
CA PRO A 47 5.58 13.10 -13.63
C PRO A 47 5.25 13.97 -12.40
N HIS A 48 4.73 15.18 -12.63
CA HIS A 48 4.22 16.07 -11.60
C HIS A 48 2.71 16.20 -11.76
N LEU A 49 1.98 16.05 -10.66
CA LEU A 49 0.57 16.40 -10.61
C LEU A 49 0.49 17.92 -10.45
N ALA A 50 0.01 18.61 -11.49
CA ALA A 50 0.14 20.07 -11.69
C ALA A 50 -0.37 20.98 -10.55
N HIS A 51 -1.04 20.43 -9.51
CA HIS A 51 -1.64 21.18 -8.42
C HIS A 51 -1.26 20.69 -7.02
N MET A 52 -0.38 19.69 -6.89
CA MET A 52 0.06 19.14 -5.61
C MET A 52 1.53 19.47 -5.36
N GLY A 53 1.85 19.86 -4.13
CA GLY A 53 3.24 20.06 -3.73
C GLY A 53 4.01 18.74 -3.72
N PRO A 54 5.34 18.74 -4.00
CA PRO A 54 6.16 17.53 -4.12
C PRO A 54 6.11 16.60 -2.91
N GLN A 55 5.90 17.13 -1.72
CA GLN A 55 5.80 16.37 -0.48
C GLN A 55 4.50 15.55 -0.43
N LEU A 56 3.38 16.16 -0.85
CA LEU A 56 2.08 15.47 -0.87
C LEU A 56 2.05 14.35 -1.91
N GLU A 57 2.64 14.59 -3.09
CA GLU A 57 2.78 13.55 -4.12
C GLU A 57 3.52 12.31 -3.59
N ARG A 58 4.65 12.53 -2.89
CA ARG A 58 5.43 11.46 -2.28
C ARG A 58 4.65 10.72 -1.20
N PHE A 59 4.00 11.47 -0.30
CA PHE A 59 3.16 10.90 0.75
C PHE A 59 2.09 9.98 0.16
N ILE A 60 1.33 10.46 -0.84
CA ILE A 60 0.26 9.70 -1.49
C ILE A 60 0.81 8.47 -2.21
N ALA A 61 1.91 8.60 -2.93
CA ALA A 61 2.52 7.48 -3.65
C ALA A 61 2.90 6.33 -2.70
N TYR A 62 3.55 6.64 -1.57
CA TYR A 62 3.92 5.66 -0.57
C TYR A 62 2.71 5.11 0.19
N LEU A 63 1.69 5.93 0.46
CA LEU A 63 0.43 5.49 1.05
C LEU A 63 -0.27 4.46 0.16
N VAL A 64 -0.44 4.76 -1.12
CA VAL A 64 -1.10 3.87 -2.09
C VAL A 64 -0.31 2.57 -2.26
N ALA A 65 1.02 2.65 -2.43
CA ALA A 65 1.88 1.47 -2.54
C ALA A 65 1.76 0.57 -1.31
N ALA A 66 1.87 1.13 -0.11
CA ALA A 66 1.78 0.40 1.14
C ALA A 66 0.40 -0.23 1.37
N ALA A 67 -0.69 0.53 1.13
CA ALA A 67 -2.05 0.03 1.28
C ALA A 67 -2.36 -1.10 0.30
N ALA A 68 -1.97 -0.95 -0.96
CA ALA A 68 -2.19 -1.96 -1.98
C ALA A 68 -1.37 -3.24 -1.69
N LEU A 69 -0.09 -3.11 -1.33
CA LEU A 69 0.73 -4.27 -0.95
C LEU A 69 0.25 -4.95 0.33
N ALA A 70 -0.20 -4.18 1.34
CA ALA A 70 -0.75 -4.76 2.57
C ALA A 70 -2.05 -5.53 2.31
N THR A 71 -2.89 -5.07 1.39
CA THR A 71 -4.10 -5.78 0.94
C THR A 71 -3.75 -7.04 0.17
N ALA A 72 -2.74 -6.99 -0.70
CA ALA A 72 -2.27 -8.13 -1.47
C ALA A 72 -1.61 -9.20 -0.59
N TYR A 73 -0.81 -8.78 0.40
CA TYR A 73 0.02 -9.65 1.24
C TYR A 73 -0.24 -9.40 2.74
N PRO A 74 -1.43 -9.73 3.27
CA PRO A 74 -1.82 -9.37 4.64
C PRO A 74 -0.91 -9.98 5.71
N ALA A 75 -0.30 -11.14 5.44
CA ALA A 75 0.64 -11.80 6.36
C ALA A 75 2.04 -11.15 6.38
N ARG A 76 2.35 -10.23 5.45
CA ARG A 76 3.70 -9.66 5.27
C ARG A 76 3.78 -8.16 5.57
N LYS A 77 2.87 -7.61 6.37
CA LYS A 77 2.82 -6.17 6.68
C LYS A 77 4.10 -5.65 7.32
N GLY A 78 4.72 -6.42 8.22
CA GLY A 78 6.02 -6.07 8.82
C GLY A 78 7.14 -5.99 7.79
N THR A 79 7.20 -6.94 6.86
CA THR A 79 8.18 -6.92 5.76
C THR A 79 7.96 -5.71 4.84
N ILE A 80 6.70 -5.38 4.53
CA ILE A 80 6.35 -4.21 3.72
C ILE A 80 6.82 -2.93 4.42
N LEU A 81 6.57 -2.79 5.71
CA LEU A 81 7.04 -1.64 6.49
C LEU A 81 8.57 -1.54 6.46
N LEU A 82 9.26 -2.64 6.68
CA LEU A 82 10.72 -2.68 6.64
C LEU A 82 11.24 -2.25 5.26
N CYS A 83 10.66 -2.76 4.17
CA CYS A 83 11.04 -2.37 2.81
C CYS A 83 10.79 -0.89 2.52
N ILE A 84 9.70 -0.31 3.04
CA ILE A 84 9.39 1.11 2.90
C ILE A 84 10.46 1.95 3.62
N VAL A 85 10.77 1.62 4.87
CA VAL A 85 11.77 2.36 5.66
C VAL A 85 13.16 2.22 5.04
N ALA A 86 13.56 1.00 4.73
CA ALA A 86 14.86 0.73 4.10
C ALA A 86 14.98 1.40 2.71
N GLY A 87 13.92 1.35 1.91
CA GLY A 87 13.88 2.00 0.60
C GLY A 87 13.94 3.52 0.70
N ALA A 88 13.18 4.12 1.62
CA ALA A 88 13.21 5.56 1.84
C ALA A 88 14.61 6.03 2.30
N ALA A 89 15.21 5.33 3.27
CA ALA A 89 16.56 5.62 3.75
C ALA A 89 17.63 5.39 2.67
N GLY A 90 17.56 4.27 1.95
CA GLY A 90 18.51 3.94 0.89
C GLY A 90 18.49 4.95 -0.26
N LEU A 91 17.31 5.42 -0.65
CA LEU A 91 17.16 6.45 -1.67
C LEU A 91 17.75 7.80 -1.22
N GLU A 92 17.62 8.17 0.04
CA GLU A 92 18.25 9.39 0.58
C GLU A 92 19.78 9.26 0.61
N ILE A 93 20.31 8.08 1.00
CA ILE A 93 21.74 7.82 0.98
C ILE A 93 22.27 7.89 -0.47
N ALA A 94 21.57 7.27 -1.42
CA ALA A 94 21.96 7.31 -2.83
C ALA A 94 21.96 8.75 -3.39
N GLN A 95 21.02 9.60 -2.96
CA GLN A 95 20.96 11.01 -3.35
C GLN A 95 22.06 11.87 -2.72
N HIS A 96 22.63 11.44 -1.60
CA HIS A 96 23.73 12.15 -0.95
C HIS A 96 25.04 12.13 -1.78
N PHE A 97 25.19 11.13 -2.63
CA PHE A 97 26.34 11.03 -3.53
C PHE A 97 26.22 11.91 -4.80
N GLU A 98 25.08 12.53 -5.02
CA GLU A 98 24.84 13.43 -6.15
C GLU A 98 25.04 14.88 -5.71
N ALA A 99 26.12 15.52 -6.16
CA ALA A 99 26.59 16.85 -5.73
C ALA A 99 25.59 18.01 -5.87
N SER A 100 24.47 17.78 -6.59
CA SER A 100 23.40 18.77 -6.82
C SER A 100 22.22 18.68 -5.86
N ARG A 101 22.19 17.71 -4.92
CA ARG A 101 21.04 17.46 -4.05
C ARG A 101 21.44 17.42 -2.58
N HIS A 102 20.89 18.36 -1.82
CA HIS A 102 20.91 18.28 -0.37
C HIS A 102 19.88 17.22 0.08
N ALA A 103 20.37 16.11 0.66
CA ALA A 103 19.54 15.11 1.28
C ALA A 103 18.65 15.80 2.34
N ARG A 104 17.32 15.72 2.14
CA ARG A 104 16.36 16.32 3.07
C ARG A 104 15.76 15.22 3.93
N ALA A 105 16.17 15.14 5.19
CA ALA A 105 15.59 14.19 6.16
C ALA A 105 14.04 14.26 6.21
N LEU A 106 13.46 15.43 5.95
CA LEU A 106 12.03 15.63 5.80
C LEU A 106 11.43 14.81 4.64
N ASP A 107 12.18 14.57 3.58
CA ASP A 107 11.72 13.80 2.43
C ASP A 107 11.57 12.31 2.76
N ALA A 108 12.55 11.74 3.46
CA ALA A 108 12.45 10.37 3.97
C ALA A 108 11.28 10.24 4.97
N LEU A 109 11.13 11.21 5.87
CA LEU A 109 10.05 11.19 6.86
C LEU A 109 8.68 11.17 6.19
N VAL A 110 8.44 12.02 5.19
CA VAL A 110 7.17 12.08 4.45
C VAL A 110 6.86 10.76 3.76
N LYS A 111 7.86 10.12 3.15
CA LYS A 111 7.73 8.79 2.52
C LYS A 111 7.35 7.72 3.54
N ILE A 112 8.05 7.68 4.68
CA ILE A 112 7.77 6.72 5.76
C ILE A 112 6.37 6.95 6.34
N MET A 113 6.00 8.21 6.60
CA MET A 113 4.66 8.56 7.10
C MET A 113 3.56 8.13 6.13
N GLY A 114 3.74 8.32 4.82
CA GLY A 114 2.81 7.81 3.80
C GLY A 114 2.66 6.30 3.88
N GLY A 115 3.77 5.56 3.93
CA GLY A 115 3.76 4.11 4.03
C GLY A 115 3.10 3.58 5.31
N VAL A 116 3.45 4.15 6.47
CA VAL A 116 2.83 3.81 7.76
C VAL A 116 1.33 4.07 7.74
N SER A 117 0.90 5.22 7.19
CA SER A 117 -0.52 5.55 7.06
C SER A 117 -1.26 4.56 6.18
N GLY A 118 -0.69 4.13 5.05
CA GLY A 118 -1.29 3.12 4.18
C GLY A 118 -1.48 1.77 4.89
N LEU A 119 -0.46 1.29 5.63
CA LEU A 119 -0.55 0.08 6.43
C LEU A 119 -1.59 0.20 7.56
N ALA A 120 -1.65 1.36 8.22
CA ALA A 120 -2.59 1.63 9.32
C ALA A 120 -4.04 1.59 8.81
N VAL A 121 -4.33 2.24 7.68
CA VAL A 121 -5.66 2.26 7.05
C VAL A 121 -6.15 0.83 6.77
N VAL A 122 -5.32 0.01 6.09
CA VAL A 122 -5.70 -1.37 5.77
C VAL A 122 -5.92 -2.18 7.05
N SER A 123 -5.03 -2.07 8.04
CA SER A 123 -5.15 -2.80 9.30
C SER A 123 -6.39 -2.39 10.09
N LEU A 124 -6.76 -1.12 10.06
CA LEU A 124 -7.99 -0.62 10.68
C LEU A 124 -9.23 -1.15 9.97
N CYS A 125 -9.26 -1.10 8.63
CA CYS A 125 -10.36 -1.64 7.85
C CYS A 125 -10.59 -3.13 8.13
N GLU A 126 -9.52 -3.93 8.18
CA GLU A 126 -9.60 -5.36 8.50
C GLU A 126 -10.16 -5.61 9.90
N ARG A 127 -9.69 -4.84 10.91
CA ARG A 127 -10.19 -4.94 12.29
C ARG A 127 -11.68 -4.58 12.41
N LEU A 128 -12.11 -3.53 11.71
CA LEU A 128 -13.51 -3.10 11.72
C LEU A 128 -14.40 -4.14 11.02
N TRP A 129 -13.92 -4.71 9.93
CA TRP A 129 -14.64 -5.75 9.19
C TRP A 129 -14.80 -7.02 10.02
N SER A 130 -13.75 -7.49 10.67
CA SER A 130 -13.80 -8.68 11.53
C SER A 130 -14.76 -8.51 12.71
N LYS A 131 -14.74 -7.34 13.37
CA LYS A 131 -15.69 -7.03 14.46
C LYS A 131 -17.15 -7.05 13.98
N ARG A 132 -17.45 -6.49 12.80
CA ARG A 132 -18.81 -6.51 12.24
C ARG A 132 -19.25 -7.93 11.91
N ALA A 133 -18.38 -8.76 11.37
CA ALA A 133 -18.70 -10.16 11.08
C ALA A 133 -19.03 -10.95 12.37
N THR A 134 -18.27 -10.77 13.43
CA THR A 134 -18.51 -11.42 14.73
C THR A 134 -19.85 -10.99 15.33
N LEU A 135 -20.20 -9.70 15.31
CA LEU A 135 -21.48 -9.17 15.80
C LEU A 135 -22.66 -9.66 14.98
N ALA A 136 -22.50 -9.81 13.67
CA ALA A 136 -23.57 -10.33 12.80
C ALA A 136 -23.88 -11.81 13.08
N VAL A 137 -22.86 -12.61 13.41
CA VAL A 137 -23.03 -14.01 13.81
C VAL A 137 -23.71 -14.12 15.17
N ALA A 138 -23.34 -13.28 16.14
CA ALA A 138 -23.91 -13.29 17.50
C ALA A 138 -25.39 -12.82 17.53
N ARG A 139 -25.86 -12.09 16.53
CA ARG A 139 -27.25 -11.61 16.42
C ARG A 139 -28.22 -12.57 15.70
N ARG A 140 -27.77 -13.72 15.22
CA ARG A 140 -28.68 -14.72 14.63
C ARG A 140 -29.40 -15.45 15.77
N PRO A 141 -30.72 -15.25 15.98
CA PRO A 141 -31.50 -16.05 16.94
C PRO A 141 -31.55 -17.50 16.42
N ASN A 142 -31.47 -18.44 17.36
CA ASN A 142 -31.72 -19.86 17.11
C ASN A 142 -33.15 -20.08 16.59
#